data_cc9b52dd29c84250dc0ee1088146c37e
#
_entry.id   cc9b52dd29c84250dc0ee1088146c37e
#
_cell.length_a   1.000
_cell.length_b   1.000
_cell.length_c   1.000
_cell.angle_alpha   90.00
_cell.angle_beta   90.00
_cell.angle_gamma   90.00
#
_symmetry.space_group_name_H-M   'P 1'
#
loop_
_entity.id
_entity.type
_entity.pdbx_description
1 polymer ?
#
loop_
_entity_poly.entity_id
_entity_poly.type
_entity_poly.pdbx_seq_one_letter_code
_entity_poly.pdbx_strand_id
1 'polypeptide(L)'
;AKYYGFDGYFINQETTGELVAPLGEKMRQFMLYTKEYAAKVNHPIKYAWYDAMTYKYGRYHEDGLGDYNYQFMQKEGDKVPADQFFANFNWNKEKNDHSVEMAKWLERSQYDVFAGLELQQGGSYKTKVKWDALLDEKGKLRLSLGLFAPDTITSLGKTGEDYHKNEDIFFTGYQGDPTAQKPADKEWYGIANLVADRTPAVGRTFTTSFNTGHGRKWFVDGKVSKDSEWNYRSVSGILPTWRWWQTSTGEKLRAEYDFTDAYNGGNSLKFSGNIAGKTDQDVNLYSTKLEVTEKTKLRVAHKGGK
;
A
#
# COMPACT_ATOMS: atom_id res chain seq x y z
N ALA A 1 9.02 2.19 -20.20
CA ALA A 1 7.69 2.19 -19.60
C ALA A 1 6.68 1.48 -20.48
N LYS A 2 6.39 1.96 -21.69
CA LYS A 2 5.31 1.44 -22.59
C LYS A 2 5.36 -0.09 -22.78
N TYR A 3 6.52 -0.66 -23.08
CA TYR A 3 6.68 -2.09 -23.34
C TYR A 3 6.30 -2.97 -22.14
N TYR A 4 6.66 -2.53 -20.93
CA TYR A 4 6.39 -3.27 -19.67
C TYR A 4 5.11 -2.82 -18.96
N GLY A 5 4.37 -1.85 -19.49
CA GLY A 5 3.15 -1.33 -18.88
C GLY A 5 3.34 -0.44 -17.65
N PHE A 6 4.51 0.18 -17.49
CA PHE A 6 4.74 1.13 -16.39
C PHE A 6 4.10 2.48 -16.67
N ASP A 7 3.41 3.05 -15.70
CA ASP A 7 2.71 4.34 -15.80
C ASP A 7 3.64 5.55 -15.55
N GLY A 8 4.87 5.32 -15.09
CA GLY A 8 5.78 6.43 -14.79
C GLY A 8 7.06 6.01 -14.09
N TYR A 9 7.71 6.97 -13.47
CA TYR A 9 9.00 6.82 -12.83
C TYR A 9 9.04 7.51 -11.47
N PHE A 10 9.71 6.88 -10.52
CA PHE A 10 10.17 7.50 -9.29
C PHE A 10 11.59 8.03 -9.52
N ILE A 11 11.80 9.33 -9.35
CA ILE A 11 13.09 9.96 -9.56
C ILE A 11 13.77 10.17 -8.21
N ASN A 12 14.83 9.41 -7.99
CA ASN A 12 15.74 9.60 -6.86
C ASN A 12 17.07 10.16 -7.38
N GLN A 13 17.33 11.45 -7.09
CA GLN A 13 18.56 12.13 -7.51
C GLN A 13 19.38 12.50 -6.28
N GLU A 14 20.31 11.63 -5.93
CA GLU A 14 21.20 11.78 -4.77
C GLU A 14 22.67 12.02 -5.15
N THR A 15 22.96 12.29 -6.42
CA THR A 15 24.33 12.56 -6.87
C THR A 15 24.86 13.82 -6.17
N THR A 16 26.11 13.78 -5.77
CA THR A 16 26.86 14.88 -5.15
C THR A 16 27.95 15.41 -6.07
N GLY A 17 28.46 16.59 -5.81
CA GLY A 17 29.54 17.23 -6.55
C GLY A 17 29.17 18.62 -7.07
N GLU A 18 30.16 19.35 -7.58
CA GLU A 18 30.01 20.75 -8.01
C GLU A 18 29.01 20.95 -9.17
N LEU A 19 28.83 19.95 -10.02
CA LEU A 19 27.92 20.01 -11.16
C LEU A 19 26.45 19.76 -10.79
N VAL A 20 26.15 19.38 -9.55
CA VAL A 20 24.80 18.98 -9.13
C VAL A 20 23.90 20.20 -8.86
N ALA A 21 24.47 21.30 -8.35
CA ALA A 21 23.69 22.51 -8.04
C ALA A 21 22.86 23.03 -9.23
N PRO A 22 23.40 23.16 -10.47
CA PRO A 22 22.61 23.62 -11.62
C PRO A 22 21.71 22.57 -12.25
N LEU A 23 21.72 21.33 -11.78
CA LEU A 23 20.91 20.25 -12.37
C LEU A 23 19.42 20.32 -12.06
N GLY A 24 19.02 21.03 -11.01
CA GLY A 24 17.61 21.14 -10.62
C GLY A 24 16.70 21.63 -11.76
N GLU A 25 17.10 22.73 -12.40
CA GLU A 25 16.37 23.25 -13.56
C GLU A 25 16.38 22.27 -14.74
N LYS A 26 17.53 21.67 -15.04
CA LYS A 26 17.64 20.67 -16.11
C LYS A 26 16.78 19.44 -15.84
N MET A 27 16.71 18.98 -14.60
CA MET A 27 15.84 17.85 -14.21
C MET A 27 14.37 18.20 -14.37
N ARG A 28 13.97 19.41 -13.99
CA ARG A 28 12.61 19.91 -14.21
C ARG A 28 12.27 19.95 -15.70
N GLN A 29 13.15 20.50 -16.53
CA GLN A 29 12.98 20.54 -18.00
C GLN A 29 12.95 19.14 -18.61
N PHE A 30 13.80 18.23 -18.14
CA PHE A 30 13.80 16.82 -18.56
C PHE A 30 12.44 16.14 -18.29
N MET A 31 11.87 16.31 -17.09
CA MET A 31 10.56 15.75 -16.78
C MET A 31 9.47 16.32 -17.69
N LEU A 32 9.44 17.62 -17.92
CA LEU A 32 8.48 18.26 -18.82
C LEU A 32 8.61 17.73 -20.25
N TYR A 33 9.83 17.72 -20.78
CA TYR A 33 10.13 17.23 -22.14
C TYR A 33 9.73 15.77 -22.33
N THR A 34 10.09 14.89 -21.40
CA THR A 34 9.81 13.47 -21.51
C THR A 34 8.31 13.14 -21.36
N LYS A 35 7.58 13.90 -20.55
CA LYS A 35 6.10 13.80 -20.49
C LYS A 35 5.45 14.20 -21.80
N GLU A 36 5.94 15.29 -22.43
CA GLU A 36 5.45 15.71 -23.76
C GLU A 36 5.76 14.65 -24.83
N TYR A 37 6.95 14.09 -24.82
CA TYR A 37 7.31 13.00 -25.75
C TYR A 37 6.45 11.75 -25.51
N ALA A 38 6.25 11.37 -24.26
CA ALA A 38 5.44 10.20 -23.88
C ALA A 38 3.98 10.35 -24.36
N ALA A 39 3.41 11.55 -24.27
CA ALA A 39 2.10 11.84 -24.80
C ALA A 39 2.04 11.70 -26.34
N LYS A 40 3.06 12.16 -27.07
CA LYS A 40 3.16 12.02 -28.53
C LYS A 40 3.21 10.56 -28.99
N VAL A 41 3.74 9.66 -28.19
CA VAL A 41 3.79 8.21 -28.50
C VAL A 41 2.62 7.42 -27.88
N ASN A 42 1.55 8.10 -27.49
CA ASN A 42 0.36 7.52 -26.86
C ASN A 42 0.68 6.66 -25.61
N HIS A 43 1.57 7.18 -24.78
CA HIS A 43 1.87 6.57 -23.50
C HIS A 43 2.21 7.65 -22.46
N PRO A 44 1.22 8.44 -22.00
CA PRO A 44 1.46 9.46 -21.00
C PRO A 44 2.06 8.82 -19.74
N ILE A 45 3.05 9.49 -19.16
CA ILE A 45 3.76 9.03 -17.96
C ILE A 45 3.60 10.01 -16.82
N LYS A 46 3.78 9.52 -15.60
CA LYS A 46 3.82 10.30 -14.36
C LYS A 46 5.20 10.25 -13.74
N TYR A 47 5.50 11.27 -12.94
CA TYR A 47 6.70 11.32 -12.12
C TYR A 47 6.36 11.48 -10.65
N ALA A 48 7.01 10.68 -9.80
CA ALA A 48 7.17 10.95 -8.39
C ALA A 48 8.59 11.49 -8.17
N TRP A 49 8.70 12.66 -7.57
CA TRP A 49 9.98 13.30 -7.22
C TRP A 49 10.33 13.00 -5.77
N TYR A 50 11.53 12.47 -5.53
CA TYR A 50 12.04 12.27 -4.18
C TYR A 50 12.78 13.51 -3.69
N ASP A 51 12.59 13.84 -2.43
CA ASP A 51 13.15 14.96 -1.70
C ASP A 51 14.66 14.79 -1.40
N ALA A 52 15.45 14.53 -2.42
CA ALA A 52 16.90 14.39 -2.29
C ALA A 52 17.68 15.52 -2.96
N MET A 53 16.99 16.35 -3.75
CA MET A 53 17.63 17.42 -4.49
C MET A 53 16.78 18.69 -4.43
N THR A 54 17.43 19.80 -4.11
CA THR A 54 16.86 21.14 -4.23
C THR A 54 17.03 21.68 -5.65
N TYR A 55 16.23 22.68 -5.97
CA TYR A 55 16.27 23.29 -7.31
C TYR A 55 17.58 24.04 -7.60
N LYS A 56 18.17 24.69 -6.58
CA LYS A 56 19.35 25.57 -6.75
C LYS A 56 20.63 25.06 -6.09
N TYR A 57 20.54 24.30 -5.00
CA TYR A 57 21.67 24.04 -4.10
C TYR A 57 22.19 22.61 -4.15
N GLY A 58 21.65 21.76 -5.06
CA GLY A 58 22.05 20.38 -5.20
C GLY A 58 21.41 19.46 -4.15
N ARG A 59 22.16 18.46 -3.71
CA ARG A 59 21.63 17.45 -2.78
C ARG A 59 21.37 18.01 -1.39
N TYR A 60 20.12 18.02 -1.01
CA TYR A 60 19.65 18.40 0.32
C TYR A 60 18.23 17.85 0.52
N HIS A 61 17.94 17.34 1.71
CA HIS A 61 16.61 16.89 2.11
C HIS A 61 15.94 17.99 2.95
N GLU A 62 14.83 18.53 2.47
CA GLU A 62 14.01 19.45 3.26
C GLU A 62 13.11 18.68 4.25
N ASP A 63 12.94 17.37 4.02
CA ASP A 63 11.98 16.50 4.73
C ASP A 63 10.53 16.99 4.61
N GLY A 64 10.21 17.56 3.46
CA GLY A 64 8.91 18.12 3.11
C GLY A 64 8.95 18.88 1.80
N LEU A 65 7.77 19.22 1.28
CA LEU A 65 7.64 20.15 0.16
C LEU A 65 7.82 21.58 0.68
N GLY A 66 8.87 22.26 0.24
CA GLY A 66 9.27 23.54 0.80
C GLY A 66 9.93 24.49 -0.20
N ASP A 67 10.63 25.50 0.32
CA ASP A 67 11.13 26.66 -0.44
C ASP A 67 12.22 26.31 -1.45
N TYR A 68 12.95 25.22 -1.24
CA TYR A 68 14.07 24.84 -2.09
C TYR A 68 13.75 23.76 -3.11
N ASN A 69 12.55 23.13 -3.04
CA ASN A 69 12.18 22.01 -3.91
C ASN A 69 10.80 22.13 -4.57
N TYR A 70 9.96 23.13 -4.22
CA TYR A 70 8.61 23.29 -4.77
C TYR A 70 8.58 23.39 -6.30
N GLN A 71 9.65 23.85 -6.94
CA GLN A 71 9.75 24.03 -8.38
C GLN A 71 9.53 22.72 -9.15
N PHE A 72 9.83 21.57 -8.53
CA PHE A 72 9.57 20.26 -9.13
C PHE A 72 8.08 19.92 -9.20
N MET A 73 7.26 20.56 -8.35
CA MET A 73 5.80 20.40 -8.33
C MET A 73 5.05 21.55 -9.00
N GLN A 74 5.75 22.68 -9.26
CA GLN A 74 5.16 23.90 -9.80
C GLN A 74 4.78 23.73 -11.26
N LYS A 75 3.54 24.08 -11.58
CA LYS A 75 3.01 24.08 -12.95
C LYS A 75 3.76 25.11 -13.84
N GLU A 76 3.84 24.79 -15.12
CA GLU A 76 4.26 25.71 -16.19
C GLU A 76 3.15 25.71 -17.25
N GLY A 77 2.25 26.68 -17.17
CA GLY A 77 0.98 26.61 -17.85
C GLY A 77 0.20 25.39 -17.37
N ASP A 78 -0.25 24.56 -18.31
CA ASP A 78 -0.96 23.30 -18.00
C ASP A 78 -0.02 22.10 -17.72
N LYS A 79 1.29 22.31 -17.82
CA LYS A 79 2.28 21.26 -17.69
C LYS A 79 2.73 21.13 -16.24
N VAL A 80 2.85 19.90 -15.76
CA VAL A 80 3.29 19.57 -14.41
C VAL A 80 4.57 18.72 -14.50
N PRO A 81 5.71 19.14 -13.92
CA PRO A 81 6.94 18.33 -13.96
C PRO A 81 6.75 17.00 -13.20
N ALA A 82 6.56 17.07 -11.90
CA ALA A 82 6.25 15.90 -11.08
C ALA A 82 4.76 15.90 -10.67
N ASP A 83 4.14 14.73 -10.75
CA ASP A 83 2.76 14.50 -10.34
C ASP A 83 2.66 14.29 -8.84
N GLN A 84 3.70 13.75 -8.25
CA GLN A 84 3.81 13.39 -6.83
C GLN A 84 5.16 13.82 -6.27
N PHE A 85 5.19 14.10 -4.98
CA PHE A 85 6.38 14.45 -4.23
C PHE A 85 6.52 13.51 -3.04
N PHE A 86 7.66 12.86 -2.90
CA PHE A 86 7.97 11.97 -1.78
C PHE A 86 8.95 12.69 -0.85
N ALA A 87 8.46 13.17 0.29
CA ALA A 87 9.27 13.77 1.33
C ALA A 87 10.17 12.74 2.01
N ASN A 88 11.40 13.11 2.34
CA ASN A 88 12.32 12.28 3.10
C ASN A 88 11.77 12.01 4.51
N PHE A 89 12.53 11.31 5.36
CA PHE A 89 12.00 10.60 6.55
C PHE A 89 12.04 11.41 7.85
N ASN A 90 12.70 12.59 7.89
CA ASN A 90 12.86 13.37 9.12
C ASN A 90 11.83 14.51 9.26
N TRP A 91 10.66 14.33 8.65
CA TRP A 91 9.55 15.26 8.78
C TRP A 91 9.04 15.33 10.23
N ASN A 92 8.41 16.43 10.53
CA ASN A 92 7.70 16.70 11.78
C ASN A 92 6.41 17.46 11.48
N LYS A 93 5.68 17.85 12.53
CA LYS A 93 4.43 18.56 12.36
C LYS A 93 4.61 19.87 11.60
N GLU A 94 5.63 20.68 11.91
CA GLU A 94 5.90 21.96 11.27
C GLU A 94 6.18 21.80 9.77
N LYS A 95 7.05 20.85 9.39
CA LYS A 95 7.37 20.54 7.98
C LYS A 95 6.17 20.01 7.21
N ASN A 96 5.34 19.20 7.86
CA ASN A 96 4.11 18.72 7.24
C ASN A 96 3.07 19.83 7.06
N ASP A 97 2.93 20.73 8.04
CA ASP A 97 2.09 21.92 7.94
C ASP A 97 2.56 22.81 6.76
N HIS A 98 3.85 23.08 6.68
CA HIS A 98 4.44 23.85 5.57
C HIS A 98 4.23 23.17 4.21
N SER A 99 4.37 21.84 4.15
CA SER A 99 4.11 21.06 2.93
C SER A 99 2.65 21.19 2.46
N VAL A 100 1.69 21.21 3.38
CA VAL A 100 0.26 21.42 3.07
C VAL A 100 0.04 22.83 2.53
N GLU A 101 0.62 23.84 3.15
CA GLU A 101 0.52 25.25 2.72
C GLU A 101 1.18 25.46 1.35
N MET A 102 2.35 24.87 1.13
CA MET A 102 3.06 24.93 -0.15
C MET A 102 2.28 24.24 -1.27
N ALA A 103 1.72 23.05 -1.02
CA ALA A 103 0.86 22.38 -1.99
C ALA A 103 -0.35 23.25 -2.36
N LYS A 104 -1.01 23.86 -1.37
CA LYS A 104 -2.13 24.78 -1.58
C LYS A 104 -1.71 26.01 -2.39
N TRP A 105 -0.57 26.61 -2.08
CA TRP A 105 -0.04 27.76 -2.82
C TRP A 105 0.25 27.41 -4.30
N LEU A 106 0.72 26.17 -4.55
CA LEU A 106 0.96 25.64 -5.90
C LEU A 106 -0.33 25.22 -6.63
N GLU A 107 -1.51 25.39 -6.02
CA GLU A 107 -2.79 24.88 -6.51
C GLU A 107 -2.74 23.35 -6.76
N ARG A 108 -2.07 22.62 -5.86
CA ARG A 108 -1.95 21.18 -5.86
C ARG A 108 -2.70 20.55 -4.68
N SER A 109 -3.04 19.29 -4.82
CA SER A 109 -3.55 18.54 -3.69
C SER A 109 -2.46 18.30 -2.66
N GLN A 110 -2.76 18.48 -1.37
CA GLN A 110 -1.88 18.08 -0.29
C GLN A 110 -1.57 16.57 -0.33
N TYR A 111 -2.45 15.78 -0.93
CA TYR A 111 -2.27 14.33 -1.12
C TYR A 111 -1.38 13.97 -2.31
N ASP A 112 -0.92 14.94 -3.11
CA ASP A 112 0.17 14.74 -4.05
C ASP A 112 1.53 14.68 -3.34
N VAL A 113 1.58 15.06 -2.06
CA VAL A 113 2.76 15.00 -1.19
C VAL A 113 2.66 13.77 -0.30
N PHE A 114 3.69 12.94 -0.30
CA PHE A 114 3.81 11.70 0.45
C PHE A 114 4.83 11.89 1.57
N ALA A 115 4.42 11.77 2.81
CA ALA A 115 5.33 11.70 3.94
C ALA A 115 6.02 10.33 3.95
N GLY A 116 7.34 10.31 3.78
CA GLY A 116 8.12 9.07 3.72
C GLY A 116 8.17 8.37 5.08
N LEU A 117 7.87 7.07 5.08
CA LEU A 117 8.06 6.18 6.23
C LEU A 117 9.22 5.24 5.94
N GLU A 118 10.28 5.37 6.74
CA GLU A 118 11.47 4.51 6.65
C GLU A 118 11.16 3.15 7.31
N LEU A 119 10.83 2.16 6.49
CA LEU A 119 10.48 0.83 6.97
C LEU A 119 11.68 -0.11 6.99
N GLN A 120 12.72 0.16 6.21
CA GLN A 120 13.88 -0.72 6.10
C GLN A 120 14.67 -0.79 7.41
N GLN A 121 15.11 0.34 7.92
CA GLN A 121 15.87 0.41 9.17
C GLN A 121 14.96 0.25 10.40
N GLY A 122 13.73 0.73 10.30
CA GLY A 122 12.73 0.64 11.36
C GLY A 122 12.17 -0.76 11.59
N GLY A 123 12.39 -1.71 10.67
CA GLY A 123 11.88 -3.07 10.75
C GLY A 123 10.39 -3.16 10.42
N SER A 124 9.96 -2.61 9.28
CA SER A 124 8.58 -2.64 8.80
C SER A 124 7.60 -1.99 9.80
N TYR A 125 6.56 -2.68 10.23
CA TYR A 125 5.57 -2.18 11.20
C TYR A 125 6.13 -1.91 12.61
N LYS A 126 7.38 -2.24 12.89
CA LYS A 126 8.08 -1.87 14.13
C LYS A 126 8.61 -0.44 14.11
N THR A 127 8.61 0.20 12.94
CA THR A 127 8.99 1.60 12.77
C THR A 127 8.16 2.50 13.68
N LYS A 128 8.83 3.38 14.42
CA LYS A 128 8.19 4.36 15.27
C LYS A 128 7.77 5.57 14.48
N VAL A 129 6.48 5.77 14.34
CA VAL A 129 5.89 6.85 13.54
C VAL A 129 5.29 7.92 14.47
N LYS A 130 5.54 9.20 14.17
CA LYS A 130 4.92 10.33 14.87
C LYS A 130 3.54 10.62 14.25
N TRP A 131 2.56 9.79 14.58
CA TRP A 131 1.22 9.85 13.99
C TRP A 131 0.53 11.19 14.21
N ASP A 132 0.74 11.86 15.34
CA ASP A 132 0.26 13.21 15.65
C ASP A 132 0.72 14.27 14.65
N ALA A 133 1.89 14.09 14.05
CA ALA A 133 2.39 14.97 12.99
C ALA A 133 1.76 14.68 11.61
N LEU A 134 1.20 13.50 11.41
CA LEU A 134 0.58 13.08 10.14
C LEU A 134 -0.94 13.20 10.13
N LEU A 135 -1.57 13.15 11.30
CA LEU A 135 -3.01 13.13 11.43
C LEU A 135 -3.55 14.51 11.83
N ASP A 136 -4.72 14.87 11.32
CA ASP A 136 -5.49 16.01 11.79
C ASP A 136 -6.23 15.67 13.09
N GLU A 137 -6.92 16.65 13.66
CA GLU A 137 -7.71 16.51 14.88
C GLU A 137 -8.84 15.46 14.77
N LYS A 138 -9.24 15.12 13.54
CA LYS A 138 -10.24 14.10 13.23
C LYS A 138 -9.62 12.73 12.96
N GLY A 139 -8.30 12.60 13.09
CA GLY A 139 -7.57 11.37 12.80
C GLY A 139 -7.41 11.03 11.31
N LYS A 140 -7.58 12.03 10.42
CA LYS A 140 -7.37 11.85 8.98
C LYS A 140 -5.95 12.24 8.59
N LEU A 141 -5.40 11.56 7.62
CA LEU A 141 -4.10 11.91 7.05
C LEU A 141 -4.11 13.32 6.47
N ARG A 142 -3.09 14.08 6.77
CA ARG A 142 -2.83 15.43 6.23
C ARG A 142 -2.07 15.39 4.91
N LEU A 143 -1.26 14.38 4.73
CA LEU A 143 -0.49 14.06 3.53
C LEU A 143 -0.72 12.58 3.17
N SER A 144 -0.35 12.17 1.99
CA SER A 144 -0.29 10.74 1.64
C SER A 144 0.86 10.04 2.37
N LEU A 145 0.79 8.71 2.49
CA LEU A 145 1.86 7.90 3.06
C LEU A 145 2.78 7.37 1.96
N GLY A 146 4.08 7.58 2.12
CA GLY A 146 5.11 7.00 1.28
C GLY A 146 5.83 5.86 2.01
N LEU A 147 5.60 4.63 1.60
CA LEU A 147 6.20 3.45 2.23
C LEU A 147 7.53 3.12 1.55
N PHE A 148 8.65 3.36 2.24
CA PHE A 148 9.97 3.00 1.71
C PHE A 148 10.37 1.60 2.16
N ALA A 149 10.75 0.76 1.19
CA ALA A 149 11.16 -0.63 1.38
C ALA A 149 10.15 -1.48 2.20
N PRO A 150 8.86 -1.54 1.82
CA PRO A 150 7.86 -2.31 2.53
C PRO A 150 8.12 -3.83 2.50
N ASP A 151 8.96 -4.30 1.57
CA ASP A 151 9.43 -5.68 1.46
C ASP A 151 10.27 -6.14 2.66
N THR A 152 10.77 -5.21 3.49
CA THR A 152 11.46 -5.50 4.75
C THR A 152 10.63 -6.37 5.69
N ILE A 153 9.31 -6.40 5.53
CA ILE A 153 8.43 -7.30 6.27
C ILE A 153 8.83 -8.78 6.13
N THR A 154 9.44 -9.16 5.02
CA THR A 154 9.93 -10.52 4.76
C THR A 154 11.03 -10.94 5.72
N SER A 155 11.80 -9.98 6.26
CA SER A 155 12.90 -10.24 7.19
C SER A 155 12.42 -10.48 8.64
N LEU A 156 11.15 -10.24 8.95
CA LEU A 156 10.61 -10.35 10.30
C LEU A 156 10.20 -11.78 10.70
N GLY A 157 10.23 -12.71 9.77
CA GLY A 157 9.87 -14.10 10.01
C GLY A 157 10.75 -15.07 9.25
N LYS A 158 10.63 -16.36 9.55
CA LYS A 158 11.40 -17.44 8.91
C LYS A 158 10.55 -18.33 8.03
N THR A 159 9.25 -18.30 8.20
CA THR A 159 8.28 -19.19 7.52
C THR A 159 7.25 -18.37 6.75
N GLY A 160 6.52 -19.02 5.84
CA GLY A 160 5.40 -18.39 5.15
C GLY A 160 4.28 -17.99 6.10
N GLU A 161 4.06 -18.75 7.15
CA GLU A 161 3.09 -18.43 8.19
C GLU A 161 3.49 -17.17 8.98
N ASP A 162 4.77 -17.01 9.31
CA ASP A 162 5.28 -15.78 9.94
C ASP A 162 5.07 -14.57 9.03
N TYR A 163 5.35 -14.73 7.73
CA TYR A 163 5.14 -13.68 6.75
C TYR A 163 3.69 -13.21 6.72
N HIS A 164 2.73 -14.12 6.62
CA HIS A 164 1.31 -13.77 6.59
C HIS A 164 0.84 -13.11 7.89
N LYS A 165 1.30 -13.58 9.04
CA LYS A 165 1.03 -12.95 10.33
C LYS A 165 1.59 -11.52 10.40
N ASN A 166 2.80 -11.31 9.90
CA ASN A 166 3.40 -9.99 9.85
C ASN A 166 2.66 -9.05 8.86
N GLU A 167 2.20 -9.58 7.72
CA GLU A 167 1.35 -8.82 6.80
C GLU A 167 0.02 -8.41 7.45
N ASP A 168 -0.61 -9.28 8.21
CA ASP A 168 -1.85 -8.94 8.93
C ASP A 168 -1.62 -7.75 9.86
N ILE A 169 -0.54 -7.77 10.64
CA ILE A 169 -0.17 -6.62 11.51
C ILE A 169 0.11 -5.37 10.68
N PHE A 170 0.83 -5.51 9.57
CA PHE A 170 1.16 -4.38 8.71
C PHE A 170 -0.09 -3.68 8.15
N PHE A 171 -1.08 -4.44 7.71
CA PHE A 171 -2.29 -3.88 7.13
C PHE A 171 -3.36 -3.51 8.16
N THR A 172 -3.59 -4.35 9.18
CA THR A 172 -4.72 -4.17 10.12
C THR A 172 -4.30 -3.70 11.52
N GLY A 173 -3.00 -3.59 11.78
CA GLY A 173 -2.47 -3.23 13.09
C GLY A 173 -2.45 -4.40 14.08
N TYR A 174 -1.92 -4.13 15.27
CA TYR A 174 -1.79 -5.16 16.32
C TYR A 174 -3.11 -5.71 16.83
N GLN A 175 -4.20 -4.96 16.68
CA GLN A 175 -5.53 -5.38 17.12
C GLN A 175 -6.25 -6.24 16.07
N GLY A 176 -5.70 -6.34 14.85
CA GLY A 176 -6.29 -7.10 13.75
C GLY A 176 -7.65 -6.59 13.27
N ASP A 177 -7.98 -5.33 13.57
CA ASP A 177 -9.24 -4.68 13.22
C ASP A 177 -8.96 -3.21 12.81
N PRO A 178 -9.09 -2.86 11.51
CA PRO A 178 -8.84 -1.51 11.03
C PRO A 178 -9.90 -0.49 11.49
N THR A 179 -10.98 -0.94 12.10
CA THR A 179 -12.02 -0.07 12.69
C THR A 179 -11.81 0.13 14.18
N ALA A 180 -10.83 -0.54 14.79
CA ALA A 180 -10.52 -0.43 16.21
C ALA A 180 -10.06 0.98 16.59
N GLN A 181 -10.10 1.28 17.89
CA GLN A 181 -9.60 2.55 18.42
C GLN A 181 -8.10 2.73 18.14
N LYS A 182 -7.68 3.99 18.09
CA LYS A 182 -6.27 4.35 17.89
C LYS A 182 -5.36 3.55 18.82
N PRO A 183 -4.27 2.97 18.29
CA PRO A 183 -3.25 2.33 19.12
C PRO A 183 -2.56 3.37 20.03
N ALA A 184 -1.78 2.89 20.98
CA ALA A 184 -0.96 3.73 21.81
C ALA A 184 0.01 4.57 20.97
N ASP A 185 0.48 5.69 21.54
CA ASP A 185 1.42 6.60 20.86
C ASP A 185 2.60 5.86 20.24
N LYS A 186 2.88 6.18 18.98
CA LYS A 186 3.94 5.59 18.13
C LYS A 186 3.80 4.10 17.79
N GLU A 187 2.77 3.41 18.23
CA GLU A 187 2.51 2.07 17.73
C GLU A 187 2.06 2.11 16.27
N TRP A 188 2.27 1.00 15.58
CA TRP A 188 1.84 0.87 14.20
C TRP A 188 0.31 0.77 14.11
N TYR A 189 -0.29 1.70 13.36
CA TYR A 189 -1.75 1.78 13.24
C TYR A 189 -2.35 0.70 12.33
N GLY A 190 -1.54 0.15 11.43
CA GLY A 190 -2.06 -0.60 10.29
C GLY A 190 -2.51 0.33 9.17
N ILE A 191 -2.13 0.01 7.94
CA ILE A 191 -2.43 0.85 6.77
C ILE A 191 -3.93 1.03 6.55
N ALA A 192 -4.72 -0.01 6.82
CA ALA A 192 -6.17 0.00 6.65
C ALA A 192 -6.92 0.98 7.56
N ASN A 193 -6.32 1.38 8.69
CA ASN A 193 -6.88 2.43 9.55
C ASN A 193 -6.78 3.83 8.93
N LEU A 194 -5.87 4.02 7.99
CA LEU A 194 -5.48 5.33 7.47
C LEU A 194 -5.87 5.52 6.01
N VAL A 195 -5.88 4.44 5.23
CA VAL A 195 -6.09 4.47 3.78
C VAL A 195 -7.32 3.63 3.43
N ALA A 196 -8.26 4.24 2.70
CA ALA A 196 -9.44 3.54 2.24
C ALA A 196 -9.09 2.44 1.23
N ASP A 197 -9.75 1.29 1.35
CA ASP A 197 -9.62 0.20 0.41
C ASP A 197 -10.10 0.60 -1.00
N ARG A 198 -9.31 0.24 -2.01
CA ARG A 198 -9.68 0.32 -3.41
C ARG A 198 -9.74 -1.08 -3.99
N THR A 199 -10.92 -1.63 -3.97
CA THR A 199 -11.12 -3.01 -4.41
C THR A 199 -10.90 -3.20 -5.92
N PRO A 200 -10.20 -4.28 -6.34
CA PRO A 200 -10.21 -4.74 -7.73
C PRO A 200 -11.46 -5.58 -8.07
N ALA A 201 -12.28 -5.95 -7.07
CA ALA A 201 -13.50 -6.73 -7.24
C ALA A 201 -14.65 -5.84 -7.75
N VAL A 202 -14.64 -5.56 -9.04
CA VAL A 202 -15.60 -4.69 -9.74
C VAL A 202 -16.28 -5.43 -10.90
N GLY A 203 -17.42 -4.90 -11.39
CA GLY A 203 -18.15 -5.46 -12.53
C GLY A 203 -19.18 -6.50 -12.11
N ARG A 204 -19.35 -7.59 -12.88
CA ARG A 204 -20.45 -8.54 -12.71
C ARG A 204 -20.07 -9.85 -12.05
N THR A 205 -18.81 -10.20 -12.10
CA THR A 205 -18.33 -11.49 -11.59
C THR A 205 -17.08 -11.30 -10.76
N PHE A 206 -16.98 -12.07 -9.69
CA PHE A 206 -15.81 -12.14 -8.84
C PHE A 206 -15.62 -13.58 -8.39
N THR A 207 -14.39 -14.07 -8.44
CA THR A 207 -14.01 -15.39 -7.97
C THR A 207 -12.70 -15.30 -7.21
N THR A 208 -12.63 -15.96 -6.07
CA THR A 208 -11.40 -16.13 -5.30
C THR A 208 -11.35 -17.54 -4.71
N SER A 209 -10.16 -18.09 -4.62
CA SER A 209 -9.85 -19.28 -3.81
C SER A 209 -8.83 -18.95 -2.70
N PHE A 210 -8.62 -17.66 -2.45
CA PHE A 210 -7.60 -17.16 -1.50
C PHE A 210 -6.18 -17.62 -1.84
N ASN A 211 -5.92 -18.01 -3.08
CA ASN A 211 -4.64 -18.55 -3.51
C ASN A 211 -3.55 -17.49 -3.45
N THR A 212 -2.54 -17.70 -2.63
CA THR A 212 -1.41 -16.79 -2.42
C THR A 212 -0.34 -16.86 -3.51
N GLY A 213 -0.52 -17.74 -4.50
CA GLY A 213 0.45 -17.96 -5.58
C GLY A 213 1.63 -18.86 -5.16
N HIS A 214 1.49 -19.61 -4.08
CA HIS A 214 2.41 -20.66 -3.65
C HIS A 214 1.70 -21.73 -2.84
N GLY A 215 2.33 -22.84 -2.62
CA GLY A 215 1.75 -23.93 -1.83
C GLY A 215 2.67 -25.12 -1.69
N ARG A 216 2.29 -26.02 -0.80
CA ARG A 216 2.93 -27.33 -0.59
C ARG A 216 2.42 -28.37 -1.58
N LYS A 217 1.18 -28.16 -2.06
CA LYS A 217 0.46 -29.00 -3.00
C LYS A 217 -0.33 -28.10 -3.95
N TRP A 218 -0.76 -28.66 -5.08
CA TRP A 218 -1.73 -28.03 -5.95
C TRP A 218 -3.05 -28.80 -5.90
N PHE A 219 -4.13 -28.10 -5.64
CA PHE A 219 -5.47 -28.64 -5.54
C PHE A 219 -6.33 -28.22 -6.74
N VAL A 220 -7.20 -29.14 -7.19
CA VAL A 220 -8.25 -28.89 -8.17
C VAL A 220 -9.52 -29.59 -7.68
N ASP A 221 -10.60 -28.82 -7.55
CA ASP A 221 -11.89 -29.30 -7.05
C ASP A 221 -11.79 -30.10 -5.74
N GLY A 222 -10.97 -29.60 -4.81
CA GLY A 222 -10.76 -30.19 -3.49
C GLY A 222 -9.88 -31.45 -3.49
N LYS A 223 -9.26 -31.80 -4.59
CA LYS A 223 -8.37 -32.98 -4.71
C LYS A 223 -6.95 -32.55 -5.00
N VAL A 224 -5.99 -33.27 -4.41
CA VAL A 224 -4.57 -33.05 -4.72
C VAL A 224 -4.31 -33.45 -6.16
N SER A 225 -3.92 -32.49 -6.98
CA SER A 225 -3.52 -32.70 -8.38
C SER A 225 -2.01 -32.84 -8.53
N LYS A 226 -1.25 -32.15 -7.68
CA LYS A 226 0.21 -32.25 -7.61
C LYS A 226 0.66 -32.18 -6.15
N ASP A 227 1.47 -33.13 -5.73
CA ASP A 227 2.02 -33.21 -4.37
C ASP A 227 3.51 -32.82 -4.39
N SER A 228 3.75 -31.51 -4.53
CA SER A 228 5.08 -30.92 -4.42
C SER A 228 4.96 -29.42 -4.18
N GLU A 229 5.93 -28.86 -3.50
CA GLU A 229 6.02 -27.41 -3.29
C GLU A 229 6.16 -26.65 -4.62
N TRP A 230 5.57 -25.49 -4.65
CA TRP A 230 5.58 -24.61 -5.83
C TRP A 230 5.43 -23.14 -5.43
N ASN A 231 5.92 -22.26 -6.29
CA ASN A 231 5.83 -20.82 -6.12
C ASN A 231 5.70 -20.13 -7.49
N TYR A 232 4.47 -19.69 -7.81
CA TYR A 232 4.14 -18.96 -9.04
C TYR A 232 3.21 -17.80 -8.68
N ARG A 233 3.78 -16.67 -8.31
CA ARG A 233 3.02 -15.50 -7.86
C ARG A 233 2.04 -14.97 -8.91
N SER A 234 2.31 -15.18 -10.19
CA SER A 234 1.42 -14.80 -11.29
C SER A 234 0.06 -15.51 -11.28
N VAL A 235 -0.06 -16.64 -10.56
CA VAL A 235 -1.34 -17.36 -10.42
C VAL A 235 -2.01 -17.11 -9.07
N SER A 236 -1.55 -16.13 -8.31
CA SER A 236 -2.25 -15.71 -7.10
C SER A 236 -3.66 -15.23 -7.42
N GLY A 237 -4.60 -15.54 -6.56
CA GLY A 237 -5.97 -15.00 -6.62
C GLY A 237 -6.02 -13.53 -6.20
N ILE A 238 -7.20 -12.91 -6.34
CA ILE A 238 -7.46 -11.63 -5.69
C ILE A 238 -7.58 -11.92 -4.19
N LEU A 239 -6.59 -11.43 -3.44
CA LEU A 239 -6.56 -11.55 -1.99
C LEU A 239 -7.24 -10.33 -1.36
N PRO A 240 -7.80 -10.44 -0.12
CA PRO A 240 -8.31 -9.29 0.60
C PRO A 240 -7.23 -8.20 0.72
N THR A 241 -7.51 -6.98 0.29
CA THR A 241 -6.53 -5.88 0.24
C THR A 241 -5.96 -5.56 1.60
N TRP A 242 -6.84 -5.46 2.61
CA TRP A 242 -6.45 -5.19 3.99
C TRP A 242 -6.42 -6.46 4.83
N ARG A 243 -6.31 -7.61 4.20
CA ARG A 243 -6.57 -8.90 4.83
C ARG A 243 -8.01 -8.96 5.36
N TRP A 244 -8.34 -10.01 6.05
CA TRP A 244 -9.62 -10.14 6.73
C TRP A 244 -9.53 -9.52 8.13
N TRP A 245 -10.64 -8.98 8.59
CA TRP A 245 -10.77 -8.57 10.00
C TRP A 245 -12.15 -8.93 10.53
N GLN A 246 -12.27 -9.00 11.85
CA GLN A 246 -13.47 -9.45 12.51
C GLN A 246 -14.07 -8.32 13.35
N THR A 247 -15.34 -8.01 13.10
CA THR A 247 -16.12 -7.01 13.85
C THR A 247 -16.95 -7.63 14.96
N SER A 248 -16.92 -8.96 15.12
CA SER A 248 -17.61 -9.70 16.17
C SER A 248 -17.18 -9.26 17.57
N THR A 249 -18.13 -9.23 18.50
CA THR A 249 -17.86 -8.98 19.93
C THR A 249 -17.50 -10.29 20.64
N GLY A 250 -16.65 -10.21 21.67
CA GLY A 250 -16.22 -11.37 22.45
C GLY A 250 -15.09 -12.15 21.84
N GLU A 251 -15.09 -13.47 22.08
CA GLU A 251 -14.07 -14.38 21.55
C GLU A 251 -14.20 -14.51 20.03
N LYS A 252 -13.12 -14.28 19.32
CA LYS A 252 -13.09 -14.27 17.85
C LYS A 252 -12.53 -15.59 17.32
N LEU A 253 -13.05 -16.03 16.17
CA LEU A 253 -12.43 -17.11 15.43
C LEU A 253 -11.03 -16.71 14.94
N ARG A 254 -10.11 -17.65 14.94
CA ARG A 254 -8.83 -17.49 14.26
C ARG A 254 -9.03 -17.70 12.76
N ALA A 255 -8.65 -16.71 11.98
CA ALA A 255 -8.62 -16.78 10.53
C ALA A 255 -7.16 -16.85 10.05
N GLU A 256 -6.84 -17.83 9.22
CA GLU A 256 -5.48 -18.06 8.70
C GLU A 256 -5.50 -18.73 7.33
N TYR A 257 -4.40 -18.61 6.57
CA TYR A 257 -4.23 -19.43 5.37
C TYR A 257 -3.89 -20.87 5.76
N ASP A 258 -4.61 -21.84 5.17
CA ASP A 258 -4.35 -23.27 5.34
C ASP A 258 -3.73 -23.83 4.05
N PHE A 259 -2.47 -24.26 4.14
CA PHE A 259 -1.71 -24.86 3.04
C PHE A 259 -1.82 -26.40 2.99
N THR A 260 -2.61 -26.97 3.89
CA THR A 260 -2.80 -28.44 3.95
C THR A 260 -4.01 -28.90 3.17
N ASP A 261 -4.98 -28.00 2.95
CA ASP A 261 -6.22 -28.28 2.25
C ASP A 261 -6.72 -27.06 1.48
N ALA A 262 -7.20 -27.26 0.26
CA ALA A 262 -7.76 -26.20 -0.56
C ALA A 262 -8.78 -26.74 -1.58
N TYR A 263 -9.68 -25.88 -2.04
CA TYR A 263 -10.56 -26.23 -3.15
C TYR A 263 -9.81 -26.10 -4.49
N ASN A 264 -9.15 -24.95 -4.73
CA ASN A 264 -8.30 -24.73 -5.90
C ASN A 264 -7.05 -23.94 -5.50
N GLY A 265 -5.93 -24.24 -6.14
CA GLY A 265 -4.65 -23.55 -5.89
C GLY A 265 -3.82 -24.17 -4.77
N GLY A 266 -3.11 -23.38 -4.00
CA GLY A 266 -2.15 -23.85 -2.99
C GLY A 266 -2.65 -23.80 -1.56
N ASN A 267 -3.75 -23.09 -1.30
CA ASN A 267 -4.26 -22.86 0.05
C ASN A 267 -5.73 -22.47 0.06
N SER A 268 -6.33 -22.54 1.23
CA SER A 268 -7.67 -22.01 1.52
C SER A 268 -7.61 -21.00 2.66
N LEU A 269 -8.72 -20.32 2.94
CA LEU A 269 -8.93 -19.56 4.17
C LEU A 269 -9.64 -20.44 5.18
N LYS A 270 -9.00 -20.64 6.32
CA LYS A 270 -9.48 -21.47 7.41
C LYS A 270 -9.91 -20.64 8.61
N PHE A 271 -11.07 -20.94 9.13
CA PHE A 271 -11.56 -20.42 10.40
C PHE A 271 -11.50 -21.51 11.45
N SER A 272 -10.94 -21.22 12.61
CA SER A 272 -10.86 -22.16 13.72
C SER A 272 -11.14 -21.46 15.05
N GLY A 273 -11.69 -22.19 16.01
CA GLY A 273 -12.01 -21.70 17.34
C GLY A 273 -13.26 -22.36 17.88
N ASN A 274 -13.61 -22.02 19.12
CA ASN A 274 -14.81 -22.50 19.77
C ASN A 274 -15.86 -21.38 19.77
N ILE A 275 -16.93 -21.58 19.05
CA ILE A 275 -18.09 -20.66 19.10
C ILE A 275 -18.97 -21.15 20.23
N ALA A 276 -18.64 -20.74 21.46
CA ALA A 276 -19.47 -20.98 22.62
C ALA A 276 -20.65 -20.00 22.63
N GLY A 277 -21.86 -20.52 22.55
CA GLY A 277 -23.08 -19.71 22.62
C GLY A 277 -23.60 -19.23 21.26
N LYS A 278 -24.49 -18.24 21.28
CA LYS A 278 -25.22 -17.71 20.12
C LYS A 278 -24.61 -16.42 19.58
N THR A 279 -23.28 -16.27 19.57
CA THR A 279 -22.64 -15.07 19.06
C THR A 279 -22.29 -15.26 17.60
N ASP A 280 -22.82 -14.42 16.74
CA ASP A 280 -22.46 -14.35 15.33
C ASP A 280 -21.00 -13.94 15.18
N GLN A 281 -20.32 -14.53 14.21
CA GLN A 281 -18.94 -14.21 13.87
C GLN A 281 -18.89 -13.53 12.50
N ASP A 282 -18.64 -12.25 12.50
CA ASP A 282 -18.54 -11.46 11.27
C ASP A 282 -17.09 -11.31 10.85
N VAL A 283 -16.76 -11.89 9.70
CA VAL A 283 -15.43 -11.77 9.08
C VAL A 283 -15.53 -10.99 7.79
N ASN A 284 -14.95 -9.81 7.77
CA ASN A 284 -14.91 -8.95 6.61
C ASN A 284 -13.76 -9.38 5.69
N LEU A 285 -14.07 -9.79 4.45
CA LEU A 285 -13.09 -10.33 3.50
C LEU A 285 -12.78 -9.34 2.38
N TYR A 286 -13.80 -8.78 1.74
CA TYR A 286 -13.64 -7.92 0.58
C TYR A 286 -14.60 -6.74 0.62
N SER A 287 -14.09 -5.56 0.30
CA SER A 287 -14.92 -4.49 -0.22
C SER A 287 -15.12 -4.72 -1.72
N THR A 288 -16.33 -4.67 -2.22
CA THR A 288 -16.63 -4.95 -3.64
C THR A 288 -17.49 -3.85 -4.27
N LYS A 289 -17.38 -3.70 -5.59
CA LYS A 289 -18.26 -2.86 -6.41
C LYS A 289 -18.88 -3.72 -7.52
N LEU A 290 -19.62 -4.74 -7.12
CA LEU A 290 -20.26 -5.67 -8.05
C LEU A 290 -21.66 -5.19 -8.42
N GLU A 291 -22.00 -5.35 -9.70
CA GLU A 291 -23.35 -5.15 -10.21
C GLU A 291 -24.22 -6.36 -9.82
N VAL A 292 -25.09 -6.19 -8.82
CA VAL A 292 -25.99 -7.24 -8.34
C VAL A 292 -27.33 -7.16 -9.08
N THR A 293 -27.78 -8.30 -9.61
CA THR A 293 -29.07 -8.46 -10.29
C THR A 293 -29.86 -9.62 -9.69
N GLU A 294 -31.11 -9.78 -10.05
CA GLU A 294 -31.94 -10.93 -9.64
C GLU A 294 -31.33 -12.29 -10.05
N LYS A 295 -30.44 -12.31 -11.04
CA LYS A 295 -29.75 -13.52 -11.51
C LYS A 295 -28.41 -13.76 -10.84
N THR A 296 -27.95 -12.83 -9.99
CA THR A 296 -26.68 -12.95 -9.28
C THR A 296 -26.75 -14.10 -8.27
N LYS A 297 -25.73 -14.95 -8.28
CA LYS A 297 -25.61 -16.10 -7.38
C LYS A 297 -24.28 -16.05 -6.65
N LEU A 298 -24.32 -16.24 -5.35
CA LEU A 298 -23.14 -16.52 -4.53
C LEU A 298 -22.95 -18.04 -4.46
N ARG A 299 -21.73 -18.50 -4.77
CA ARG A 299 -21.31 -19.89 -4.59
C ARG A 299 -20.13 -19.94 -3.67
N VAL A 300 -20.19 -20.78 -2.66
CA VAL A 300 -19.13 -20.98 -1.67
C VAL A 300 -18.76 -22.45 -1.64
N ALA A 301 -17.49 -22.76 -1.88
CA ALA A 301 -16.96 -24.10 -1.61
C ALA A 301 -16.38 -24.10 -0.20
N HIS A 302 -16.84 -25.03 0.66
CA HIS A 302 -16.36 -25.15 2.04
C HIS A 302 -16.12 -26.61 2.40
N LYS A 303 -15.24 -26.85 3.36
CA LYS A 303 -14.95 -28.15 3.95
C LYS A 303 -14.96 -28.03 5.47
N GLY A 304 -15.53 -29.04 6.13
CA GLY A 304 -15.69 -29.04 7.59
C GLY A 304 -16.91 -28.28 8.04
N GLY A 305 -17.01 -28.08 9.33
CA GLY A 305 -18.14 -27.45 9.98
C GLY A 305 -19.14 -28.48 10.51
N LYS A 306 -19.16 -28.70 11.81
CA LYS A 306 -20.31 -29.21 12.56
C LYS A 306 -20.94 -28.01 13.25
#